data_529c61d1c8b159ef657cf761ab8b4197
#
_entry.id   529c61d1c8b159ef657cf761ab8b4197
#
_cell.length_a   1.000
_cell.length_b   1.000
_cell.length_c   1.000
_cell.angle_alpha   90.00
_cell.angle_beta   90.00
_cell.angle_gamma   90.00
#
_symmetry.space_group_name_H-M   'P 1'
#
loop_
_entity.id
_entity.type
_entity.pdbx_description
1 polymer ?
#
loop_
_entity_poly.entity_id
_entity_poly.type
_entity_poly.pdbx_seq_one_letter_code
_entity_poly.pdbx_strand_id
1 'polypeptide(L)'
;MFNSIKLRLALLFLLIFSLVFAGLEFFQHHELKSAGIRLVDDHLKSSNQTLANILTIEESHGQIQDELVELNQTATGEYALKLSGQYYQITGASDSKALARSPSLSLAGAYLPLLQPSDEPRYDTISGPDGRRLRMITQNYRFKAGVLIFQTAESLDDVSRLASSLRDLSIVIYPALLILCGIAVFIISSCALHPLKAFSRSLSRITEANLGERVEEKGLAVELKPLAVDFNTMMGRLEASFTRQKQFLSDASHELRTPT
;
A
#
# COMPACT_ATOMS: atom_id res chain seq x y z
N MET A 1 2.07 -23.88 -25.31
CA MET A 1 0.86 -23.84 -24.47
C MET A 1 0.33 -22.44 -24.19
N PHE A 2 1.06 -21.35 -24.46
CA PHE A 2 0.69 -19.94 -24.18
C PHE A 2 0.15 -19.16 -25.39
N ASN A 3 -0.53 -19.80 -26.35
CA ASN A 3 -0.97 -19.15 -27.59
C ASN A 3 -2.37 -18.51 -27.50
N SER A 4 -3.02 -18.52 -26.33
CA SER A 4 -4.32 -17.87 -26.17
C SER A 4 -4.12 -16.39 -25.80
N ILE A 5 -4.65 -15.49 -26.64
CA ILE A 5 -4.67 -14.05 -26.40
C ILE A 5 -5.27 -13.73 -25.04
N LYS A 6 -6.30 -14.47 -24.61
CA LYS A 6 -6.93 -14.35 -23.29
C LYS A 6 -5.93 -14.55 -22.15
N LEU A 7 -5.12 -15.62 -22.26
CA LEU A 7 -4.15 -15.94 -21.23
C LEU A 7 -3.03 -14.89 -21.15
N ARG A 8 -2.57 -14.40 -22.31
CA ARG A 8 -1.55 -13.33 -22.37
C ARG A 8 -2.06 -12.03 -21.74
N LEU A 9 -3.29 -11.63 -22.05
CA LEU A 9 -3.94 -10.47 -21.45
C LEU A 9 -4.11 -10.65 -19.94
N ALA A 10 -4.60 -11.81 -19.50
CA ALA A 10 -4.78 -12.09 -18.07
C ALA A 10 -3.44 -12.03 -17.33
N LEU A 11 -2.38 -12.64 -17.87
CA LEU A 11 -1.05 -12.60 -17.27
C LEU A 11 -0.46 -11.18 -17.21
N LEU A 12 -0.64 -10.38 -18.25
CA LEU A 12 -0.17 -9.01 -18.31
C LEU A 12 -0.88 -8.13 -17.27
N PHE A 13 -2.21 -8.24 -17.15
CA PHE A 13 -2.97 -7.56 -16.12
C PHE A 13 -2.55 -8.02 -14.72
N LEU A 14 -2.39 -9.32 -14.52
CA LEU A 14 -1.96 -9.87 -13.23
C LEU A 14 -0.58 -9.37 -12.83
N LEU A 15 0.34 -9.24 -13.77
CA LEU A 15 1.67 -8.67 -13.55
C LEU A 15 1.58 -7.18 -13.18
N ILE A 16 0.78 -6.39 -13.90
CA ILE A 16 0.59 -4.97 -13.61
C ILE A 16 -0.01 -4.78 -12.22
N PHE A 17 -1.10 -5.51 -11.90
CA PHE A 17 -1.72 -5.42 -10.58
C PHE A 17 -0.78 -5.87 -9.46
N SER A 18 0.00 -6.94 -9.67
CA SER A 18 1.00 -7.38 -8.70
C SER A 18 2.04 -6.30 -8.42
N LEU A 19 2.51 -5.60 -9.45
CA LEU A 19 3.47 -4.50 -9.32
C LEU A 19 2.86 -3.29 -8.57
N VAL A 20 1.62 -2.94 -8.89
CA VAL A 20 0.88 -1.87 -8.20
C VAL A 20 0.67 -2.20 -6.73
N PHE A 21 0.24 -3.43 -6.41
CA PHE A 21 0.04 -3.85 -5.02
C PHE A 21 1.35 -3.91 -4.25
N ALA A 22 2.44 -4.37 -4.85
CA ALA A 22 3.76 -4.37 -4.21
C ALA A 22 4.23 -2.93 -3.91
N GLY A 23 4.01 -2.00 -4.83
CA GLY A 23 4.30 -0.58 -4.62
C GLY A 23 3.45 0.05 -3.52
N LEU A 24 2.17 -0.28 -3.46
CA LEU A 24 1.25 0.19 -2.42
C LEU A 24 1.64 -0.33 -1.04
N GLU A 25 1.98 -1.61 -0.92
CA GLU A 25 2.47 -2.24 0.32
C GLU A 25 3.74 -1.56 0.83
N PHE A 26 4.71 -1.34 -0.06
CA PHE A 26 5.95 -0.65 0.27
C PHE A 26 5.68 0.77 0.79
N PHE A 27 4.84 1.52 0.09
CA PHE A 27 4.46 2.89 0.47
C PHE A 27 3.73 2.93 1.81
N GLN A 28 2.72 2.06 1.99
CA GLN A 28 1.94 1.97 3.22
C GLN A 28 2.82 1.61 4.43
N HIS A 29 3.73 0.65 4.28
CA HIS A 29 4.65 0.25 5.34
C HIS A 29 5.56 1.41 5.76
N HIS A 30 6.09 2.17 4.81
CA HIS A 30 6.97 3.31 5.07
C HIS A 30 6.24 4.46 5.76
N GLU A 31 5.06 4.84 5.24
CA GLU A 31 4.26 5.95 5.78
C GLU A 31 3.71 5.66 7.17
N LEU A 32 3.21 4.45 7.40
CA LEU A 32 2.64 4.06 8.69
C LEU A 32 3.68 4.13 9.81
N LYS A 33 4.89 3.62 9.54
CA LYS A 33 6.00 3.67 10.50
C LYS A 33 6.43 5.11 10.79
N SER A 34 6.54 5.93 9.75
CA SER A 34 6.91 7.34 9.88
C SER A 34 5.85 8.14 10.65
N ALA A 35 4.57 7.91 10.34
CA ALA A 35 3.46 8.55 11.04
C ALA A 35 3.39 8.13 12.52
N GLY A 36 3.58 6.84 12.80
CA GLY A 36 3.62 6.34 14.17
C GLY A 36 4.75 6.96 14.99
N ILE A 37 5.95 7.08 14.43
CA ILE A 37 7.08 7.73 15.11
C ILE A 37 6.79 9.22 15.35
N ARG A 38 6.21 9.94 14.39
CA ARG A 38 5.82 11.36 14.57
C ARG A 38 4.81 11.52 15.72
N LEU A 39 3.82 10.65 15.78
CA LEU A 39 2.83 10.67 16.86
C LEU A 39 3.47 10.49 18.25
N VAL A 40 4.41 9.56 18.38
CA VAL A 40 5.17 9.35 19.62
C VAL A 40 6.06 10.56 19.90
N ASP A 41 6.73 11.16 18.92
CA ASP A 41 7.54 12.35 19.09
C ASP A 41 6.69 13.55 19.61
N ASP A 42 5.49 13.76 19.06
CA ASP A 42 4.56 14.79 19.50
C ASP A 42 4.08 14.55 20.94
N HIS A 43 3.75 13.30 21.28
CA HIS A 43 3.35 12.92 22.64
C HIS A 43 4.50 13.11 23.64
N LEU A 44 5.71 12.67 23.30
CA LEU A 44 6.90 12.88 24.14
C LEU A 44 7.19 14.37 24.36
N LYS A 45 7.05 15.19 23.33
CA LYS A 45 7.23 16.65 23.43
C LYS A 45 6.21 17.26 24.39
N SER A 46 4.94 16.89 24.26
CA SER A 46 3.85 17.35 25.14
C SER A 46 4.09 16.93 26.58
N SER A 47 4.44 15.66 26.81
CA SER A 47 4.75 15.15 28.15
C SER A 47 5.93 15.86 28.79
N ASN A 48 7.01 16.08 28.02
CA ASN A 48 8.19 16.76 28.49
C ASN A 48 7.89 18.22 28.86
N GLN A 49 7.09 18.92 28.05
CA GLN A 49 6.64 20.30 28.33
C GLN A 49 5.74 20.34 29.58
N THR A 50 4.87 19.36 29.77
CA THR A 50 3.99 19.29 30.95
C THR A 50 4.82 19.17 32.22
N LEU A 51 5.81 18.27 32.24
CA LEU A 51 6.73 18.14 33.36
C LEU A 51 7.49 19.44 33.66
N ALA A 52 7.99 20.10 32.61
CA ALA A 52 8.70 21.35 32.74
C ALA A 52 7.80 22.48 33.30
N ASN A 53 6.54 22.55 32.85
CA ASN A 53 5.57 23.52 33.34
C ASN A 53 5.23 23.31 34.80
N ILE A 54 5.03 22.06 35.23
CA ILE A 54 4.80 21.73 36.66
C ILE A 54 5.95 22.26 37.52
N LEU A 55 7.20 21.90 37.17
CA LEU A 55 8.37 22.36 37.91
C LEU A 55 8.58 23.89 37.87
N THR A 56 8.17 24.56 36.78
CA THR A 56 8.24 26.03 36.68
C THR A 56 7.25 26.70 37.64
N ILE A 57 6.06 26.13 37.82
CA ILE A 57 5.05 26.63 38.76
C ILE A 57 5.57 26.43 40.20
N GLU A 58 6.06 25.25 40.54
CA GLU A 58 6.57 24.92 41.87
C GLU A 58 7.85 25.69 42.20
N GLU A 59 8.70 26.02 41.20
CA GLU A 59 9.81 26.92 41.41
C GLU A 59 9.35 28.30 41.84
N SER A 60 8.25 28.82 41.31
CA SER A 60 7.69 30.13 41.68
C SER A 60 7.20 30.15 43.12
N HIS A 61 6.81 29.01 43.68
CA HIS A 61 6.40 28.79 45.06
C HIS A 61 7.60 28.44 45.97
N GLY A 62 8.80 28.22 45.43
CA GLY A 62 9.98 27.80 46.19
C GLY A 62 10.01 26.33 46.58
N GLN A 63 9.15 25.49 45.98
CA GLN A 63 8.91 24.09 46.37
C GLN A 63 9.43 23.06 45.36
N ILE A 64 10.36 23.46 44.44
CA ILE A 64 10.88 22.60 43.38
C ILE A 64 11.47 21.27 43.90
N GLN A 65 12.11 21.28 45.08
CA GLN A 65 12.69 20.06 45.64
C GLN A 65 11.62 19.08 46.17
N ASP A 66 10.57 19.59 46.76
CA ASP A 66 9.44 18.79 47.25
C ASP A 66 8.71 18.14 46.08
N GLU A 67 8.50 18.88 44.97
CA GLU A 67 7.90 18.36 43.74
C GLU A 67 8.76 17.28 43.08
N LEU A 68 10.09 17.45 43.03
CA LEU A 68 10.97 16.41 42.51
C LEU A 68 10.91 15.12 43.34
N VAL A 69 10.68 15.22 44.65
CA VAL A 69 10.45 14.05 45.53
C VAL A 69 9.07 13.44 45.29
N GLU A 70 8.05 14.27 45.10
CA GLU A 70 6.68 13.82 44.84
C GLU A 70 6.59 13.11 43.47
N LEU A 71 7.23 13.64 42.44
CA LEU A 71 7.35 12.97 41.12
C LEU A 71 7.99 11.59 41.20
N ASN A 72 8.95 11.37 42.15
CA ASN A 72 9.54 10.05 42.35
C ASN A 72 8.56 9.02 42.96
N GLN A 73 7.52 9.48 43.68
CA GLN A 73 6.66 8.62 44.51
C GLN A 73 5.22 8.50 43.99
N THR A 74 4.71 9.55 43.34
CA THR A 74 3.26 9.73 43.14
C THR A 74 2.87 9.78 41.65
N ALA A 75 3.73 9.38 40.72
CA ALA A 75 3.36 9.33 39.31
C ALA A 75 2.14 8.43 39.08
N THR A 76 1.18 8.93 38.34
CA THR A 76 -0.05 8.23 38.00
C THR A 76 0.01 7.61 36.60
N GLY A 77 -0.91 6.71 36.31
CA GLY A 77 -1.02 6.08 34.98
C GLY A 77 0.11 5.11 34.69
N GLU A 78 0.56 5.11 33.45
CA GLU A 78 1.59 4.17 32.97
C GLU A 78 2.98 4.43 33.58
N TYR A 79 3.27 5.66 34.01
CA TYR A 79 4.52 5.97 34.72
C TYR A 79 4.63 5.28 36.07
N ALA A 80 3.52 4.83 36.69
CA ALA A 80 3.49 4.15 37.99
C ALA A 80 3.79 2.65 37.89
N LEU A 81 3.57 2.03 36.73
CA LEU A 81 3.69 0.59 36.55
C LEU A 81 5.11 0.19 36.17
N LYS A 82 5.67 -0.80 36.86
CA LYS A 82 7.02 -1.32 36.59
C LYS A 82 7.15 -1.71 35.12
N LEU A 83 8.14 -1.14 34.44
CA LEU A 83 8.45 -1.44 33.03
C LEU A 83 7.24 -1.28 32.08
N SER A 84 6.42 -0.26 32.31
CA SER A 84 5.21 0.02 31.53
C SER A 84 5.49 0.37 30.06
N GLY A 85 6.68 0.86 29.78
CA GLY A 85 7.01 1.41 28.46
C GLY A 85 6.99 2.92 28.40
N GLN A 86 6.48 3.61 29.43
CA GLN A 86 6.55 5.05 29.58
C GLN A 86 7.46 5.42 30.75
N TYR A 87 8.44 6.27 30.48
CA TYR A 87 9.48 6.62 31.43
C TYR A 87 9.78 8.11 31.38
N TYR A 88 10.13 8.68 32.55
CA TYR A 88 10.82 9.97 32.58
C TYR A 88 11.99 9.92 33.56
N GLN A 89 12.96 10.78 33.30
CA GLN A 89 14.12 11.02 34.15
C GLN A 89 14.50 12.49 34.08
N ILE A 90 14.71 13.12 35.23
CA ILE A 90 15.18 14.50 35.37
C ILE A 90 16.56 14.45 36.01
N THR A 91 17.53 15.07 35.36
CA THR A 91 18.94 15.00 35.77
C THR A 91 19.51 16.42 35.88
N GLY A 92 20.33 16.68 36.87
CA GLY A 92 21.11 17.94 36.95
C GLY A 92 22.20 17.96 35.91
N ALA A 93 22.36 19.10 35.21
CA ALA A 93 23.39 19.21 34.17
C ALA A 93 24.83 19.21 34.74
N SER A 94 25.02 19.58 36.01
CA SER A 94 26.35 19.74 36.63
C SER A 94 26.93 18.39 37.14
N ASP A 95 26.13 17.50 37.70
CA ASP A 95 26.62 16.30 38.38
C ASP A 95 26.05 14.99 37.80
N SER A 96 25.31 15.09 36.74
CA SER A 96 24.71 13.93 36.03
C SER A 96 23.87 13.00 36.92
N LYS A 97 23.50 13.47 38.12
CA LYS A 97 22.75 12.70 39.09
C LYS A 97 21.24 12.80 38.74
N ALA A 98 20.57 11.68 38.71
CA ALA A 98 19.12 11.65 38.55
C ALA A 98 18.45 12.22 39.82
N LEU A 99 17.76 13.34 39.65
CA LEU A 99 17.02 14.05 40.70
C LEU A 99 15.62 13.47 40.87
N ALA A 100 14.97 13.14 39.73
CA ALA A 100 13.70 12.46 39.73
C ALA A 100 13.64 11.40 38.64
N ARG A 101 12.93 10.31 38.88
CA ARG A 101 12.69 9.22 37.91
C ARG A 101 11.25 8.73 38.08
N SER A 102 10.65 8.34 36.98
CA SER A 102 9.35 7.69 37.04
C SER A 102 9.40 6.43 37.93
N PRO A 103 8.35 6.13 38.70
CA PRO A 103 8.26 4.88 39.45
C PRO A 103 8.48 3.65 38.55
N SER A 104 8.05 3.71 37.30
CA SER A 104 8.28 2.65 36.29
C SER A 104 9.78 2.31 36.09
N LEU A 105 10.68 3.29 36.13
CA LEU A 105 12.13 3.10 36.12
C LEU A 105 12.69 2.75 37.48
N SER A 106 12.25 3.44 38.55
CA SER A 106 12.81 3.28 39.89
C SER A 106 12.51 1.89 40.46
N LEU A 107 11.32 1.34 40.26
CA LEU A 107 10.94 -0.03 40.62
C LEU A 107 11.75 -1.10 39.86
N ALA A 108 12.27 -0.77 38.70
CA ALA A 108 13.15 -1.64 37.93
C ALA A 108 14.64 -1.47 38.26
N GLY A 109 15.00 -0.49 39.09
CA GLY A 109 16.38 -0.13 39.38
C GLY A 109 17.14 0.42 38.17
N ALA A 110 16.41 0.92 37.15
CA ALA A 110 16.92 1.30 35.85
C ALA A 110 17.12 2.80 35.69
N TYR A 111 17.89 3.18 34.68
CA TYR A 111 18.14 4.55 34.29
C TYR A 111 18.03 4.69 32.77
N LEU A 112 17.59 5.87 32.31
CA LEU A 112 17.72 6.23 30.90
C LEU A 112 19.17 6.65 30.61
N PRO A 113 19.71 6.33 29.43
CA PRO A 113 21.06 6.74 29.07
C PRO A 113 21.15 8.25 28.97
N LEU A 114 22.18 8.82 29.60
CA LEU A 114 22.48 10.23 29.49
C LEU A 114 23.03 10.54 28.11
N LEU A 115 22.25 11.25 27.31
CA LEU A 115 22.68 11.79 26.02
C LEU A 115 23.22 13.21 26.20
N GLN A 116 23.95 13.69 25.18
CA GLN A 116 24.48 15.07 25.22
C GLN A 116 23.33 16.06 25.42
N PRO A 117 23.45 16.97 26.40
CA PRO A 117 22.45 17.99 26.68
C PRO A 117 22.23 18.91 25.47
N SER A 118 20.96 19.23 25.18
CA SER A 118 20.60 20.14 24.07
C SER A 118 19.47 21.06 24.51
N ASP A 119 19.57 22.33 24.13
CA ASP A 119 18.51 23.32 24.37
C ASP A 119 17.33 23.09 23.41
N GLU A 120 17.60 22.48 22.22
CA GLU A 120 16.55 22.05 21.31
C GLU A 120 16.11 20.61 21.61
N PRO A 121 14.84 20.26 21.38
CA PRO A 121 14.34 18.90 21.54
C PRO A 121 15.12 17.92 20.66
N ARG A 122 15.79 16.95 21.27
CA ARG A 122 16.51 15.90 20.57
C ARG A 122 15.80 14.57 20.76
N TYR A 123 15.55 13.90 19.64
CA TYR A 123 14.86 12.62 19.60
C TYR A 123 15.82 11.49 19.24
N ASP A 124 15.92 10.49 20.10
CA ASP A 124 16.76 9.32 19.88
C ASP A 124 15.95 8.03 20.07
N THR A 125 16.34 6.98 19.36
CA THR A 125 15.77 5.64 19.59
C THR A 125 16.80 4.83 20.35
N ILE A 126 16.41 4.38 21.55
CA ILE A 126 17.27 3.65 22.48
C ILE A 126 16.72 2.26 22.77
N SER A 127 17.54 1.40 23.40
CA SER A 127 17.06 0.16 24.00
C SER A 127 16.69 0.44 25.46
N GLY A 128 15.46 0.10 25.80
CA GLY A 128 14.95 0.25 27.16
C GLY A 128 15.51 -0.78 28.14
N PRO A 129 15.18 -0.64 29.45
CA PRO A 129 15.64 -1.55 30.50
C PRO A 129 15.18 -3.00 30.33
N ASP A 130 14.11 -3.22 29.63
CA ASP A 130 13.52 -4.52 29.30
C ASP A 130 13.88 -5.03 27.90
N GLY A 131 14.78 -4.33 27.20
CA GLY A 131 15.20 -4.64 25.83
C GLY A 131 14.23 -4.14 24.75
N ARG A 132 13.11 -3.52 25.09
CA ARG A 132 12.19 -2.91 24.13
C ARG A 132 12.80 -1.68 23.47
N ARG A 133 12.38 -1.38 22.26
CA ARG A 133 12.77 -0.16 21.57
C ARG A 133 11.96 1.02 22.13
N LEU A 134 12.66 1.99 22.69
CA LEU A 134 12.06 3.23 23.18
C LEU A 134 12.43 4.39 22.25
N ARG A 135 11.48 5.28 22.05
CA ARG A 135 11.73 6.62 21.53
C ARG A 135 11.88 7.56 22.71
N MET A 136 12.92 8.37 22.73
CA MET A 136 13.25 9.25 23.84
C MET A 136 13.47 10.67 23.34
N ILE A 137 12.91 11.64 24.06
CA ILE A 137 13.21 13.06 23.89
C ILE A 137 14.16 13.48 25.03
N THR A 138 15.17 14.27 24.68
CA THR A 138 16.08 14.91 25.65
C THR A 138 16.07 16.40 25.38
N GLN A 139 15.83 17.20 26.42
CA GLN A 139 15.84 18.67 26.32
C GLN A 139 16.25 19.30 27.64
N ASN A 140 17.00 20.41 27.54
CA ASN A 140 17.40 21.22 28.67
C ASN A 140 16.33 22.24 29.03
N TYR A 141 16.11 22.45 30.32
CA TYR A 141 15.27 23.50 30.83
C TYR A 141 16.08 24.32 31.88
N ARG A 142 15.97 25.64 31.83
CA ARG A 142 16.69 26.55 32.71
C ARG A 142 15.80 27.02 33.83
N PHE A 143 16.19 26.67 35.04
CA PHE A 143 15.56 27.09 36.30
C PHE A 143 16.50 27.99 37.08
N LYS A 144 16.00 28.68 38.10
CA LYS A 144 16.83 29.50 39.01
C LYS A 144 17.87 28.65 39.74
N ALA A 145 17.51 27.41 40.05
CA ALA A 145 18.38 26.42 40.68
C ALA A 145 19.46 25.83 39.73
N GLY A 146 19.42 26.14 38.43
CA GLY A 146 20.37 25.64 37.43
C GLY A 146 19.68 25.05 36.21
N VAL A 147 20.46 24.36 35.39
CA VAL A 147 19.96 23.67 34.18
C VAL A 147 19.61 22.23 34.54
N LEU A 148 18.38 21.83 34.23
CA LEU A 148 17.91 20.48 34.36
C LEU A 148 17.71 19.86 32.98
N ILE A 149 18.11 18.60 32.84
CA ILE A 149 17.95 17.78 31.63
C ILE A 149 16.74 16.90 31.82
N PHE A 150 15.73 17.07 30.98
CA PHE A 150 14.51 16.28 30.98
C PHE A 150 14.62 15.23 29.89
N GLN A 151 14.38 14.00 30.29
CA GLN A 151 14.33 12.87 29.40
C GLN A 151 12.99 12.18 29.59
N THR A 152 12.21 12.08 28.53
CA THR A 152 10.98 11.29 28.50
C THR A 152 11.10 10.25 27.42
N ALA A 153 10.72 9.02 27.70
CA ALA A 153 10.81 7.92 26.77
C ALA A 153 9.53 7.10 26.74
N GLU A 154 9.17 6.64 25.54
CA GLU A 154 7.98 5.84 25.30
C GLU A 154 8.29 4.65 24.39
N SER A 155 7.62 3.52 24.66
CA SER A 155 7.79 2.29 23.88
C SER A 155 7.24 2.44 22.47
N LEU A 156 8.01 1.97 21.47
CA LEU A 156 7.57 1.85 20.09
C LEU A 156 6.80 0.54 19.82
N ASP A 157 6.51 -0.25 20.87
CA ASP A 157 5.86 -1.54 20.71
C ASP A 157 4.46 -1.43 20.14
N ASP A 158 3.68 -0.42 20.56
CA ASP A 158 2.31 -0.24 20.05
C ASP A 158 2.31 0.18 18.58
N VAL A 159 3.25 1.04 18.19
CA VAL A 159 3.47 1.39 16.78
C VAL A 159 3.86 0.16 15.97
N SER A 160 4.76 -0.66 16.50
CA SER A 160 5.22 -1.88 15.83
C SER A 160 4.15 -2.96 15.76
N ARG A 161 3.32 -3.13 16.80
CA ARG A 161 2.17 -4.05 16.82
C ARG A 161 1.11 -3.62 15.81
N LEU A 162 0.76 -2.33 15.76
CA LEU A 162 -0.19 -1.81 14.79
C LEU A 162 0.32 -2.04 13.35
N ALA A 163 1.58 -1.73 13.10
CA ALA A 163 2.21 -1.96 11.80
C ALA A 163 2.23 -3.45 11.40
N SER A 164 2.50 -4.36 12.37
CA SER A 164 2.47 -5.80 12.10
C SER A 164 1.06 -6.31 11.84
N SER A 165 0.07 -5.87 12.61
CA SER A 165 -1.34 -6.27 12.40
C SER A 165 -1.87 -5.85 11.03
N LEU A 166 -1.54 -4.65 10.58
CA LEU A 166 -1.92 -4.19 9.25
C LEU A 166 -1.20 -4.95 8.16
N ARG A 167 0.09 -5.27 8.33
CA ARG A 167 0.84 -6.12 7.41
C ARG A 167 0.23 -7.51 7.31
N ASP A 168 -0.10 -8.14 8.43
CA ASP A 168 -0.68 -9.49 8.45
C ASP A 168 -2.05 -9.52 7.74
N LEU A 169 -2.84 -8.47 7.90
CA LEU A 169 -4.09 -8.27 7.16
C LEU A 169 -3.83 -8.12 5.65
N SER A 170 -2.81 -7.35 5.27
CA SER A 170 -2.42 -7.15 3.87
C SER A 170 -1.99 -8.43 3.19
N ILE A 171 -1.25 -9.30 3.89
CA ILE A 171 -0.80 -10.62 3.38
C ILE A 171 -1.99 -11.50 2.96
N VAL A 172 -3.16 -11.34 3.59
CA VAL A 172 -4.39 -12.09 3.23
C VAL A 172 -5.21 -11.35 2.17
N ILE A 173 -5.39 -10.05 2.33
CA ILE A 173 -6.27 -9.26 1.45
C ILE A 173 -5.71 -9.13 0.04
N TYR A 174 -4.41 -8.84 -0.12
CA TYR A 174 -3.84 -8.59 -1.44
C TYR A 174 -3.86 -9.82 -2.36
N PRO A 175 -3.48 -11.03 -1.93
CA PRO A 175 -3.65 -12.22 -2.76
C PRO A 175 -5.11 -12.52 -3.11
N ALA A 176 -6.03 -12.34 -2.16
CA ALA A 176 -7.46 -12.53 -2.41
C ALA A 176 -7.97 -11.56 -3.48
N LEU A 177 -7.56 -10.29 -3.40
CA LEU A 177 -7.91 -9.27 -4.38
C LEU A 177 -7.28 -9.55 -5.75
N LEU A 178 -6.03 -10.03 -5.79
CA LEU A 178 -5.36 -10.46 -7.02
C LEU A 178 -6.11 -11.61 -7.71
N ILE A 179 -6.54 -12.61 -6.96
CA ILE A 179 -7.34 -13.73 -7.48
C ILE A 179 -8.67 -13.21 -8.04
N LEU A 180 -9.37 -12.35 -7.30
CA LEU A 180 -10.63 -11.75 -7.73
C LEU A 180 -10.46 -10.94 -9.02
N CYS A 181 -9.42 -10.10 -9.09
CA CYS A 181 -9.08 -9.35 -10.30
C CYS A 181 -8.74 -10.28 -11.47
N GLY A 182 -7.99 -11.36 -11.24
CA GLY A 182 -7.68 -12.35 -12.26
C GLY A 182 -8.92 -13.02 -12.84
N ILE A 183 -9.88 -13.39 -11.99
CA ILE A 183 -11.18 -13.96 -12.39
C ILE A 183 -11.96 -12.91 -13.22
N ALA A 184 -12.05 -11.67 -12.74
CA ALA A 184 -12.76 -10.61 -13.43
C ALA A 184 -12.17 -10.36 -14.84
N VAL A 185 -10.84 -10.24 -14.94
CA VAL A 185 -10.14 -10.06 -16.24
C VAL A 185 -10.40 -11.26 -17.16
N PHE A 186 -10.38 -12.48 -16.64
CA PHE A 186 -10.66 -13.66 -17.44
C PHE A 186 -12.10 -13.66 -18.00
N ILE A 187 -13.08 -13.30 -17.18
CA ILE A 187 -14.49 -13.18 -17.59
C ILE A 187 -14.64 -12.09 -18.66
N ILE A 188 -14.14 -10.89 -18.39
CA ILE A 188 -14.21 -9.74 -19.32
C ILE A 188 -13.53 -10.06 -20.65
N SER A 189 -12.32 -10.63 -20.60
CA SER A 189 -11.60 -11.05 -21.81
C SER A 189 -12.35 -12.13 -22.59
N SER A 190 -13.08 -13.02 -21.89
CA SER A 190 -13.89 -14.06 -22.53
C SER A 190 -15.11 -13.47 -23.25
N CYS A 191 -15.79 -12.52 -22.62
CA CYS A 191 -16.91 -11.78 -23.21
C CYS A 191 -16.45 -10.91 -24.40
N ALA A 192 -15.38 -10.17 -24.22
CA ALA A 192 -14.85 -9.28 -25.26
C ALA A 192 -14.38 -10.00 -26.54
N LEU A 193 -13.86 -11.22 -26.39
CA LEU A 193 -13.40 -12.02 -27.54
C LEU A 193 -14.49 -12.94 -28.13
N HIS A 194 -15.68 -12.99 -27.54
CA HIS A 194 -16.78 -13.80 -28.04
C HIS A 194 -17.26 -13.35 -29.45
N PRO A 195 -17.47 -12.05 -29.71
CA PRO A 195 -17.88 -11.59 -31.06
C PRO A 195 -16.88 -11.96 -32.14
N LEU A 196 -15.57 -11.90 -31.85
CA LEU A 196 -14.53 -12.27 -32.80
C LEU A 196 -14.58 -13.75 -33.17
N LYS A 197 -14.88 -14.63 -32.21
CA LYS A 197 -15.09 -16.06 -32.49
C LYS A 197 -16.34 -16.30 -33.34
N ALA A 198 -17.43 -15.58 -33.07
CA ALA A 198 -18.66 -15.66 -33.86
C ALA A 198 -18.39 -15.22 -35.31
N PHE A 199 -17.70 -14.09 -35.48
CA PHE A 199 -17.27 -13.60 -36.80
C PHE A 199 -16.41 -14.63 -37.55
N SER A 200 -15.38 -15.18 -36.90
CA SER A 200 -14.53 -16.23 -37.49
C SER A 200 -15.31 -17.49 -37.90
N ARG A 201 -16.33 -17.89 -37.15
CA ARG A 201 -17.21 -19.03 -37.51
C ARG A 201 -18.08 -18.72 -38.71
N SER A 202 -18.59 -17.49 -38.85
CA SER A 202 -19.37 -17.06 -40.03
C SER A 202 -18.51 -17.11 -41.26
N LEU A 203 -17.24 -16.67 -41.18
CA LEU A 203 -16.30 -16.77 -42.27
C LEU A 203 -16.03 -18.22 -42.72
N SER A 204 -15.89 -19.15 -41.79
CA SER A 204 -15.58 -20.56 -42.09
C SER A 204 -16.73 -21.34 -42.68
N ARG A 205 -17.96 -20.81 -42.66
CA ARG A 205 -19.13 -21.41 -43.32
C ARG A 205 -19.27 -21.07 -44.79
N ILE A 206 -18.56 -20.04 -45.26
CA ILE A 206 -18.62 -19.59 -46.63
C ILE A 206 -17.78 -20.54 -47.50
N THR A 207 -18.41 -21.15 -48.46
CA THR A 207 -17.83 -22.10 -49.42
C THR A 207 -18.19 -21.65 -50.83
N GLU A 208 -17.62 -22.28 -51.84
CA GLU A 208 -17.97 -22.03 -53.27
C GLU A 208 -19.47 -22.21 -53.57
N ALA A 209 -20.16 -23.08 -52.77
CA ALA A 209 -21.59 -23.36 -52.96
C ALA A 209 -22.49 -22.23 -52.41
N ASN A 210 -22.01 -21.39 -51.48
CA ASN A 210 -22.80 -20.36 -50.81
C ASN A 210 -22.11 -19.01 -50.75
N LEU A 211 -21.39 -18.61 -51.80
CA LEU A 211 -20.70 -17.30 -51.91
C LEU A 211 -21.64 -16.11 -51.77
N GLY A 212 -22.96 -16.30 -51.85
CA GLY A 212 -23.95 -15.24 -51.63
C GLY A 212 -24.25 -14.94 -50.17
N GLU A 213 -23.77 -15.75 -49.24
CA GLU A 213 -23.94 -15.44 -47.81
C GLU A 213 -23.10 -14.21 -47.46
N ARG A 214 -23.65 -13.39 -46.53
CA ARG A 214 -23.00 -12.19 -46.02
C ARG A 214 -22.94 -12.26 -44.51
N VAL A 215 -21.91 -11.65 -43.94
CA VAL A 215 -21.81 -11.47 -42.49
C VAL A 215 -22.74 -10.34 -42.06
N GLU A 216 -23.66 -10.66 -41.14
CA GLU A 216 -24.58 -9.66 -40.60
C GLU A 216 -23.82 -8.68 -39.69
N GLU A 217 -24.04 -7.38 -39.95
CA GLU A 217 -23.46 -6.32 -39.10
C GLU A 217 -24.24 -6.14 -37.78
N LYS A 218 -25.49 -6.64 -37.73
CA LYS A 218 -26.36 -6.52 -36.58
C LYS A 218 -25.87 -7.43 -35.46
N GLY A 219 -25.49 -6.82 -34.33
CA GLY A 219 -24.95 -7.56 -33.16
C GLY A 219 -23.43 -7.68 -33.13
N LEU A 220 -22.70 -7.18 -34.15
CA LEU A 220 -21.26 -7.08 -34.09
C LEU A 220 -20.80 -5.90 -33.22
N ALA A 221 -19.68 -6.07 -32.54
CA ALA A 221 -18.98 -4.95 -31.89
C ALA A 221 -18.62 -3.87 -32.93
N VAL A 222 -18.62 -2.61 -32.49
CA VAL A 222 -18.40 -1.44 -33.38
C VAL A 222 -17.07 -1.57 -34.11
N GLU A 223 -16.06 -2.12 -33.46
CA GLU A 223 -14.72 -2.34 -33.98
C GLU A 223 -14.66 -3.40 -35.10
N LEU A 224 -15.65 -4.32 -35.14
CA LEU A 224 -15.72 -5.38 -36.16
C LEU A 224 -16.60 -5.02 -37.36
N LYS A 225 -17.43 -3.98 -37.27
CA LYS A 225 -18.28 -3.56 -38.37
C LYS A 225 -17.51 -3.19 -39.67
N PRO A 226 -16.44 -2.38 -39.61
CA PRO A 226 -15.64 -2.08 -40.80
C PRO A 226 -15.08 -3.34 -41.47
N LEU A 227 -14.61 -4.29 -40.63
CA LEU A 227 -14.08 -5.57 -41.14
C LEU A 227 -15.16 -6.42 -41.81
N ALA A 228 -16.40 -6.41 -41.29
CA ALA A 228 -17.52 -7.10 -41.90
C ALA A 228 -17.91 -6.49 -43.25
N VAL A 229 -17.91 -5.15 -43.37
CA VAL A 229 -18.18 -4.45 -44.63
C VAL A 229 -17.12 -4.77 -45.67
N ASP A 230 -15.82 -4.68 -45.32
CA ASP A 230 -14.73 -5.01 -46.24
C ASP A 230 -14.79 -6.45 -46.69
N PHE A 231 -15.07 -7.38 -45.78
CA PHE A 231 -15.23 -8.78 -46.11
C PHE A 231 -16.42 -9.01 -47.05
N ASN A 232 -17.60 -8.46 -46.74
CA ASN A 232 -18.78 -8.57 -47.63
C ASN A 232 -18.53 -7.99 -49.01
N THR A 233 -17.76 -6.91 -49.12
CA THR A 233 -17.35 -6.31 -50.40
C THR A 233 -16.44 -7.26 -51.17
N MET A 234 -15.47 -7.86 -50.54
CA MET A 234 -14.59 -8.87 -51.13
C MET A 234 -15.38 -10.08 -51.64
N MET A 235 -16.32 -10.58 -50.83
CA MET A 235 -17.20 -11.69 -51.19
C MET A 235 -18.07 -11.36 -52.43
N GLY A 236 -18.59 -10.13 -52.52
CA GLY A 236 -19.34 -9.69 -53.70
C GLY A 236 -18.52 -9.70 -54.98
N ARG A 237 -17.24 -9.27 -54.88
CA ARG A 237 -16.30 -9.33 -56.01
C ARG A 237 -15.99 -10.78 -56.42
N LEU A 238 -15.81 -11.65 -55.44
CA LEU A 238 -15.54 -13.07 -55.69
C LEU A 238 -16.74 -13.76 -56.35
N GLU A 239 -17.94 -13.57 -55.85
CA GLU A 239 -19.20 -14.10 -56.41
C GLU A 239 -19.38 -13.65 -57.85
N ALA A 240 -19.19 -12.36 -58.16
CA ALA A 240 -19.26 -11.83 -59.51
C ALA A 240 -18.21 -12.45 -60.43
N SER A 241 -17.02 -12.75 -59.92
CA SER A 241 -15.95 -13.41 -60.70
C SER A 241 -16.30 -14.88 -61.02
N PHE A 242 -16.78 -15.62 -60.03
CA PHE A 242 -17.22 -16.99 -60.24
C PHE A 242 -18.40 -17.10 -61.17
N THR A 243 -19.37 -16.20 -61.08
CA THR A 243 -20.53 -16.15 -61.98
C THR A 243 -20.08 -15.94 -63.45
N ARG A 244 -19.17 -14.99 -63.69
CA ARG A 244 -18.59 -14.75 -65.03
C ARG A 244 -17.85 -15.95 -65.56
N GLN A 245 -17.06 -16.62 -64.71
CA GLN A 245 -16.33 -17.83 -65.08
C GLN A 245 -17.25 -18.97 -65.46
N LYS A 246 -18.33 -19.17 -64.69
CA LYS A 246 -19.34 -20.20 -64.92
C LYS A 246 -20.08 -19.93 -66.25
N GLN A 247 -20.41 -18.66 -66.50
CA GLN A 247 -21.06 -18.24 -67.73
C GLN A 247 -20.16 -18.48 -68.93
N PHE A 248 -18.87 -18.08 -68.85
CA PHE A 248 -17.89 -18.32 -69.92
C PHE A 248 -17.74 -19.83 -70.23
N LEU A 249 -17.65 -20.69 -69.21
CA LEU A 249 -17.58 -22.13 -69.37
C LEU A 249 -18.85 -22.70 -70.03
N SER A 250 -20.04 -22.19 -69.66
CA SER A 250 -21.30 -22.55 -70.25
C SER A 250 -21.35 -22.18 -71.78
N ASP A 251 -21.01 -20.94 -72.08
CA ASP A 251 -21.03 -20.41 -73.39
C ASP A 251 -20.03 -21.17 -74.25
N ALA A 252 -18.80 -21.40 -73.78
CA ALA A 252 -17.80 -22.19 -74.46
C ALA A 252 -18.24 -23.65 -74.69
N SER A 253 -18.96 -24.26 -73.71
CA SER A 253 -19.50 -25.59 -73.83
C SER A 253 -20.63 -25.69 -74.89
N HIS A 254 -21.42 -24.62 -74.99
CA HIS A 254 -22.48 -24.51 -76.02
C HIS A 254 -21.88 -24.31 -77.42
N GLU A 255 -20.88 -23.47 -77.55
CA GLU A 255 -20.18 -23.25 -78.87
C GLU A 255 -19.47 -24.51 -79.38
N LEU A 256 -18.85 -25.30 -78.47
CA LEU A 256 -18.20 -26.58 -78.79
C LEU A 256 -19.18 -27.72 -79.12
N ARG A 257 -20.45 -27.57 -78.72
CA ARG A 257 -21.48 -28.60 -78.92
C ARG A 257 -22.29 -28.41 -80.21
N THR A 258 -22.10 -27.31 -80.95
CA THR A 258 -22.78 -27.07 -82.21
C THR A 258 -21.97 -27.75 -83.37
N PRO A 259 -22.39 -28.93 -83.91
CA PRO A 259 -21.75 -29.54 -85.03
C PRO A 259 -22.18 -28.78 -86.28
N THR A 260 -21.21 -28.44 -87.15
CA THR A 260 -21.38 -28.04 -88.57
C THR A 260 -22.10 -29.14 -89.34
#